data_d036395a7ff9bd281270b9ec31247829
#
_entry.id   d036395a7ff9bd281270b9ec31247829
#
_cell.length_a   1.000
_cell.length_b   1.000
_cell.length_c   1.000
_cell.angle_alpha   90.00
_cell.angle_beta   90.00
_cell.angle_gamma   90.00
#
_symmetry.space_group_name_H-M   'P 1'
#
loop_
_entity.id
_entity.type
_entity.pdbx_description
1 polymer ?
#
loop_
_entity_poly.entity_id
_entity_poly.type
_entity_poly.pdbx_seq_one_letter_code
_entity_poly.pdbx_strand_id
1 'polypeptide(L)'
;KGINVINEFFPTSKFTEKVDLIMHSDVIEHVSDPVDFLIEQRKQLTQNGLIIISLPDANEGVAKGELSMAIHQHLNYFDFESLKNTLEATGLSVLSIVTAKYGGSLYCCAQNTPKNNFTPLVGKNKINSFNNKIDNNIKQIGDKIISLIDDDSKSVGFYVPLRALPYIAAINKFNGFRFFDDTHHWYNRAFDGVEVYVENFNDLKNKPVSDLFIMSLTFGDVIKRKIESQKIGVENILLLKDLLTEK
;
A
#
# COMPACT_ATOMS: atom_id res chain seq x y z
N LYS A 1 20.61 -25.33 -7.86
CA LYS A 1 20.88 -24.63 -9.13
C LYS A 1 20.92 -23.15 -8.83
N GLY A 2 22.00 -22.44 -9.22
CA GLY A 2 22.14 -21.02 -9.01
C GLY A 2 21.20 -20.20 -9.93
N ILE A 3 20.80 -19.04 -9.47
CA ILE A 3 20.11 -18.03 -10.27
C ILE A 3 21.18 -17.06 -10.78
N ASN A 4 21.16 -16.74 -12.08
CA ASN A 4 22.01 -15.68 -12.60
C ASN A 4 21.45 -14.33 -12.17
N VAL A 5 22.29 -13.51 -11.52
CA VAL A 5 21.93 -12.19 -11.04
C VAL A 5 22.74 -11.14 -11.78
N ILE A 6 22.06 -10.16 -12.35
CA ILE A 6 22.69 -8.97 -12.92
C ILE A 6 22.42 -7.83 -11.94
N ASN A 7 23.45 -7.33 -11.27
CA ASN A 7 23.34 -6.23 -10.31
C ASN A 7 23.39 -4.88 -11.04
N GLU A 8 22.32 -4.58 -11.78
CA GLU A 8 22.11 -3.32 -12.50
C GLU A 8 20.64 -2.97 -12.55
N PHE A 9 20.35 -1.70 -12.82
CA PHE A 9 18.97 -1.26 -13.11
C PHE A 9 18.54 -1.75 -14.49
N PHE A 10 17.28 -2.09 -14.64
CA PHE A 10 16.67 -2.38 -15.92
C PHE A 10 16.19 -1.06 -16.59
N PRO A 11 16.40 -0.87 -17.94
CA PRO A 11 17.05 -1.79 -18.87
C PRO A 11 18.58 -1.80 -18.74
N THR A 12 19.21 -2.93 -19.08
CA THR A 12 20.66 -3.08 -19.04
C THR A 12 21.18 -3.72 -20.33
N SER A 13 22.36 -3.28 -20.79
CA SER A 13 23.04 -3.88 -21.93
C SER A 13 23.61 -5.27 -21.67
N LYS A 14 23.67 -5.69 -20.41
CA LYS A 14 24.14 -7.03 -20.01
C LYS A 14 23.10 -8.13 -20.25
N PHE A 15 21.85 -7.76 -20.52
CA PHE A 15 20.79 -8.70 -20.82
C PHE A 15 20.14 -8.32 -22.15
N THR A 16 20.42 -9.08 -23.20
CA THR A 16 19.95 -8.82 -24.57
C THR A 16 19.10 -9.95 -25.14
N GLU A 17 18.97 -11.06 -24.39
CA GLU A 17 18.24 -12.23 -24.85
C GLU A 17 16.73 -12.00 -24.77
N LYS A 18 15.97 -12.64 -25.67
CA LYS A 18 14.51 -12.71 -25.58
C LYS A 18 14.11 -13.75 -24.56
N VAL A 19 13.07 -13.44 -23.79
CA VAL A 19 12.50 -14.34 -22.80
C VAL A 19 11.01 -14.55 -23.05
N ASP A 20 10.49 -15.70 -22.63
CA ASP A 20 9.09 -16.05 -22.76
C ASP A 20 8.26 -15.49 -21.59
N LEU A 21 8.91 -15.14 -20.48
CA LEU A 21 8.26 -14.64 -19.28
C LEU A 21 9.10 -13.58 -18.59
N ILE A 22 8.45 -12.45 -18.27
CA ILE A 22 8.96 -11.44 -17.35
C ILE A 22 8.03 -11.39 -16.13
N MET A 23 8.60 -11.32 -14.93
CA MET A 23 7.83 -11.18 -13.70
C MET A 23 8.46 -10.14 -12.79
N HIS A 24 7.62 -9.28 -12.21
CA HIS A 24 8.04 -8.38 -11.13
C HIS A 24 6.89 -8.09 -10.17
N SER A 25 7.24 -7.76 -8.94
CA SER A 25 6.31 -7.40 -7.87
C SER A 25 6.81 -6.14 -7.18
N ASP A 26 5.92 -5.20 -6.95
CA ASP A 26 6.21 -3.95 -6.25
C ASP A 26 7.41 -3.19 -6.88
N VAL A 27 7.35 -2.95 -8.19
CA VAL A 27 8.39 -2.26 -8.98
C VAL A 27 7.82 -1.11 -9.80
N ILE A 28 6.74 -1.33 -10.57
CA ILE A 28 6.24 -0.37 -11.55
C ILE A 28 5.74 0.94 -10.92
N GLU A 29 5.29 0.90 -9.69
CA GLU A 29 4.87 2.08 -8.92
C GLU A 29 6.05 2.98 -8.53
N HIS A 30 7.28 2.45 -8.54
CA HIS A 30 8.50 3.17 -8.17
C HIS A 30 9.28 3.74 -9.35
N VAL A 31 8.94 3.39 -10.58
CA VAL A 31 9.66 3.89 -11.76
C VAL A 31 9.17 5.27 -12.17
N SER A 32 10.06 6.11 -12.67
CA SER A 32 9.73 7.47 -13.09
C SER A 32 8.83 7.51 -14.33
N ASP A 33 9.03 6.58 -15.27
CA ASP A 33 8.22 6.42 -16.48
C ASP A 33 7.78 4.96 -16.66
N PRO A 34 6.58 4.60 -16.21
CA PRO A 34 6.09 3.23 -16.32
C PRO A 34 5.78 2.80 -17.76
N VAL A 35 5.51 3.76 -18.66
CA VAL A 35 5.26 3.46 -20.08
C VAL A 35 6.55 3.05 -20.75
N ASP A 36 7.63 3.83 -20.59
CA ASP A 36 8.94 3.51 -21.15
C ASP A 36 9.48 2.21 -20.55
N PHE A 37 9.35 2.02 -19.24
CA PHE A 37 9.75 0.79 -18.56
C PHE A 37 9.07 -0.47 -19.13
N LEU A 38 7.76 -0.40 -19.43
CA LEU A 38 7.04 -1.52 -20.04
C LEU A 38 7.39 -1.71 -21.52
N ILE A 39 7.68 -0.62 -22.26
CA ILE A 39 8.17 -0.72 -23.65
C ILE A 39 9.49 -1.47 -23.70
N GLU A 40 10.44 -1.16 -22.79
CA GLU A 40 11.72 -1.84 -22.72
C GLU A 40 11.56 -3.32 -22.34
N GLN A 41 10.67 -3.64 -21.39
CA GLN A 41 10.34 -5.04 -21.06
C GLN A 41 9.72 -5.77 -22.25
N ARG A 42 8.79 -5.15 -22.97
CA ARG A 42 8.19 -5.73 -24.18
C ARG A 42 9.24 -6.03 -25.25
N LYS A 43 10.26 -5.18 -25.42
CA LYS A 43 11.38 -5.43 -26.34
C LYS A 43 12.15 -6.69 -25.98
N GLN A 44 12.17 -7.10 -24.71
CA GLN A 44 12.84 -8.32 -24.24
C GLN A 44 11.96 -9.57 -24.36
N LEU A 45 10.65 -9.43 -24.51
CA LEU A 45 9.75 -10.57 -24.68
C LEU A 45 9.82 -11.17 -26.09
N THR A 46 9.73 -12.51 -26.15
CA THR A 46 9.45 -13.21 -27.40
C THR A 46 8.06 -12.84 -27.93
N GLN A 47 7.76 -13.20 -29.17
CA GLN A 47 6.38 -13.13 -29.68
C GLN A 47 5.49 -14.05 -28.83
N ASN A 48 4.34 -13.55 -28.37
CA ASN A 48 3.44 -14.21 -27.43
C ASN A 48 4.02 -14.43 -26.03
N GLY A 49 5.20 -13.91 -25.71
CA GLY A 49 5.76 -13.93 -24.35
C GLY A 49 4.85 -13.19 -23.36
N LEU A 50 4.92 -13.55 -22.10
CA LEU A 50 4.05 -13.06 -21.04
C LEU A 50 4.79 -12.11 -20.10
N ILE A 51 4.04 -11.15 -19.57
CA ILE A 51 4.46 -10.35 -18.42
C ILE A 51 3.47 -10.54 -17.28
N ILE A 52 3.98 -10.83 -16.07
CA ILE A 52 3.20 -10.95 -14.86
C ILE A 52 3.64 -9.87 -13.88
N ILE A 53 2.70 -9.06 -13.45
CA ILE A 53 2.96 -7.91 -12.57
C ILE A 53 2.08 -8.02 -11.33
N SER A 54 2.68 -7.83 -10.17
CA SER A 54 1.98 -7.55 -8.92
C SER A 54 2.34 -6.14 -8.45
N LEU A 55 1.35 -5.36 -8.03
CA LEU A 55 1.53 -3.97 -7.60
C LEU A 55 0.41 -3.55 -6.65
N PRO A 56 0.59 -2.47 -5.85
CA PRO A 56 -0.47 -1.95 -5.01
C PRO A 56 -1.69 -1.46 -5.81
N ASP A 57 -2.89 -1.76 -5.30
CA ASP A 57 -4.16 -1.24 -5.81
C ASP A 57 -4.51 0.06 -5.08
N ALA A 58 -4.47 1.17 -5.79
CA ALA A 58 -4.79 2.49 -5.23
C ALA A 58 -6.31 2.76 -5.16
N ASN A 59 -7.15 1.91 -5.73
CA ASN A 59 -8.57 2.22 -5.93
C ASN A 59 -9.31 2.51 -4.61
N GLU A 60 -9.15 1.65 -3.61
CA GLU A 60 -9.85 1.81 -2.33
C GLU A 60 -9.31 3.00 -1.53
N GLY A 61 -7.99 3.17 -1.47
CA GLY A 61 -7.36 4.28 -0.76
C GLY A 61 -7.74 5.63 -1.36
N VAL A 62 -7.74 5.75 -2.69
CA VAL A 62 -8.19 6.96 -3.39
C VAL A 62 -9.70 7.20 -3.15
N ALA A 63 -10.51 6.17 -3.24
CA ALA A 63 -11.96 6.30 -3.04
C ALA A 63 -12.32 6.75 -1.62
N LYS A 64 -11.54 6.33 -0.63
CA LYS A 64 -11.76 6.68 0.79
C LYS A 64 -10.98 7.91 1.26
N GLY A 65 -10.07 8.48 0.47
CA GLY A 65 -9.20 9.58 0.90
C GLY A 65 -8.23 9.15 2.00
N GLU A 66 -7.63 7.97 1.84
CA GLU A 66 -6.70 7.39 2.79
C GLU A 66 -5.30 8.00 2.61
N LEU A 67 -4.89 8.87 3.54
CA LEU A 67 -3.66 9.65 3.43
C LEU A 67 -2.40 8.77 3.43
N SER A 68 -2.38 7.69 4.20
CA SER A 68 -1.17 6.88 4.37
C SER A 68 -0.80 6.03 3.14
N MET A 69 -1.66 6.02 2.10
CA MET A 69 -1.28 5.45 0.82
C MET A 69 -0.24 6.30 0.07
N ALA A 70 -0.19 7.61 0.35
CA ALA A 70 0.74 8.54 -0.27
C ALA A 70 2.16 8.37 0.29
N ILE A 71 2.80 7.27 -0.08
CA ILE A 71 4.18 6.95 0.31
C ILE A 71 5.13 7.63 -0.68
N HIS A 72 6.14 8.33 -0.17
CA HIS A 72 7.11 9.10 -0.98
C HIS A 72 7.87 8.27 -2.03
N GLN A 73 7.95 6.95 -1.86
CA GLN A 73 8.60 6.04 -2.81
C GLN A 73 7.69 5.63 -3.98
N HIS A 74 6.36 5.80 -3.85
CA HIS A 74 5.43 5.51 -4.94
C HIS A 74 5.28 6.75 -5.81
N LEU A 75 5.86 6.70 -7.00
CA LEU A 75 5.74 7.74 -8.01
C LEU A 75 4.46 7.62 -8.82
N ASN A 76 3.90 6.40 -8.89
CA ASN A 76 2.68 6.09 -9.63
C ASN A 76 1.69 5.35 -8.75
N TYR A 77 0.41 5.63 -8.97
CA TYR A 77 -0.71 5.00 -8.28
C TYR A 77 -1.63 4.37 -9.31
N PHE A 78 -1.72 3.04 -9.28
CA PHE A 78 -2.49 2.27 -10.25
C PHE A 78 -3.80 1.77 -9.65
N ASP A 79 -4.85 1.85 -10.43
CA ASP A 79 -6.06 1.06 -10.32
C ASP A 79 -6.23 0.18 -11.56
N PHE A 80 -7.31 -0.59 -11.62
CA PHE A 80 -7.60 -1.46 -12.76
C PHE A 80 -7.55 -0.71 -14.10
N GLU A 81 -8.18 0.46 -14.18
CA GLU A 81 -8.32 1.22 -15.43
C GLU A 81 -6.97 1.81 -15.88
N SER A 82 -6.24 2.44 -14.98
CA SER A 82 -4.95 3.06 -15.29
C SER A 82 -3.89 2.02 -15.62
N LEU A 83 -3.85 0.89 -14.90
CA LEU A 83 -2.93 -0.21 -15.21
C LEU A 83 -3.21 -0.79 -16.60
N LYS A 84 -4.49 -1.09 -16.89
CA LYS A 84 -4.89 -1.60 -18.20
C LYS A 84 -4.52 -0.65 -19.33
N ASN A 85 -4.82 0.66 -19.17
CA ASN A 85 -4.48 1.68 -20.15
C ASN A 85 -2.98 1.76 -20.40
N THR A 86 -2.18 1.74 -19.33
CA THR A 86 -0.72 1.81 -19.42
C THR A 86 -0.15 0.61 -20.20
N LEU A 87 -0.60 -0.61 -19.88
CA LEU A 87 -0.18 -1.82 -20.58
C LEU A 87 -0.57 -1.83 -22.06
N GLU A 88 -1.82 -1.52 -22.37
CA GLU A 88 -2.33 -1.53 -23.75
C GLU A 88 -1.69 -0.40 -24.60
N ALA A 89 -1.39 0.77 -24.00
CA ALA A 89 -0.67 1.86 -24.67
C ALA A 89 0.75 1.46 -25.09
N THR A 90 1.39 0.53 -24.38
CA THR A 90 2.72 0.01 -24.72
C THR A 90 2.67 -1.14 -25.76
N GLY A 91 1.47 -1.52 -26.23
CA GLY A 91 1.28 -2.59 -27.19
C GLY A 91 1.26 -3.99 -26.59
N LEU A 92 1.08 -4.10 -25.28
CA LEU A 92 0.78 -5.36 -24.61
C LEU A 92 -0.72 -5.64 -24.65
N SER A 93 -1.11 -6.89 -24.74
CA SER A 93 -2.52 -7.32 -24.66
C SER A 93 -2.80 -7.84 -23.26
N VAL A 94 -3.66 -7.15 -22.51
CA VAL A 94 -4.05 -7.58 -21.16
C VAL A 94 -4.91 -8.84 -21.25
N LEU A 95 -4.45 -9.92 -20.61
CA LEU A 95 -5.17 -11.19 -20.50
C LEU A 95 -6.04 -11.23 -19.24
N SER A 96 -5.51 -10.73 -18.12
CA SER A 96 -6.26 -10.64 -16.87
C SER A 96 -5.69 -9.57 -15.96
N ILE A 97 -6.55 -8.92 -15.20
CA ILE A 97 -6.21 -8.13 -14.02
C ILE A 97 -7.18 -8.55 -12.92
N VAL A 98 -6.67 -8.96 -11.77
CA VAL A 98 -7.48 -9.40 -10.64
C VAL A 98 -6.98 -8.75 -9.36
N THR A 99 -7.90 -8.43 -8.46
CA THR A 99 -7.56 -7.95 -7.12
C THR A 99 -7.13 -9.12 -6.24
N ALA A 100 -6.13 -8.91 -5.39
CA ALA A 100 -5.69 -9.88 -4.41
C ALA A 100 -6.83 -10.29 -3.47
N LYS A 101 -6.76 -11.51 -2.91
CA LYS A 101 -7.81 -12.09 -2.04
C LYS A 101 -8.27 -11.18 -0.91
N TYR A 102 -7.36 -10.39 -0.36
CA TYR A 102 -7.66 -9.47 0.76
C TYR A 102 -7.71 -8.00 0.33
N GLY A 103 -7.73 -7.72 -1.00
CA GLY A 103 -7.61 -6.35 -1.53
C GLY A 103 -6.16 -5.84 -1.49
N GLY A 104 -6.01 -4.54 -1.75
CA GLY A 104 -4.74 -3.80 -1.59
C GLY A 104 -3.67 -4.07 -2.65
N SER A 105 -3.86 -5.05 -3.54
CA SER A 105 -2.93 -5.33 -4.64
C SER A 105 -3.67 -5.82 -5.88
N LEU A 106 -3.11 -5.52 -7.04
CA LEU A 106 -3.51 -6.05 -8.35
C LEU A 106 -2.49 -7.09 -8.82
N TYR A 107 -3.00 -8.17 -9.41
CA TYR A 107 -2.22 -9.14 -10.16
C TYR A 107 -2.62 -9.05 -11.62
N CYS A 108 -1.65 -8.82 -12.49
CA CYS A 108 -1.86 -8.65 -13.91
C CYS A 108 -1.08 -9.70 -14.71
N CYS A 109 -1.69 -10.22 -15.76
CA CYS A 109 -1.03 -10.98 -16.80
C CYS A 109 -1.33 -10.30 -18.16
N ALA A 110 -0.28 -9.96 -18.89
CA ALA A 110 -0.38 -9.41 -20.23
C ALA A 110 0.56 -10.13 -21.20
N GLN A 111 0.29 -10.05 -22.49
CA GLN A 111 0.99 -10.78 -23.53
C GLN A 111 1.55 -9.84 -24.61
N ASN A 112 2.73 -10.16 -25.11
CA ASN A 112 3.33 -9.45 -26.24
C ASN A 112 2.65 -9.81 -27.58
N THR A 113 1.37 -9.45 -27.67
CA THR A 113 0.55 -9.56 -28.87
C THR A 113 -0.15 -8.21 -29.06
N PRO A 114 0.38 -7.31 -29.89
CA PRO A 114 -0.17 -5.97 -30.06
C PRO A 114 -1.63 -6.05 -30.52
N LYS A 115 -2.52 -5.37 -29.80
CA LYS A 115 -3.88 -5.10 -30.30
C LYS A 115 -3.81 -4.00 -31.35
N ASN A 116 -4.48 -4.20 -32.48
CA ASN A 116 -4.53 -3.21 -33.56
C ASN A 116 -5.34 -1.97 -33.23
N ASN A 117 -6.20 -2.04 -32.21
CA ASN A 117 -7.09 -0.93 -31.80
C ASN A 117 -7.04 -0.77 -30.27
N PHE A 118 -6.21 0.13 -29.79
CA PHE A 118 -6.23 0.58 -28.39
C PHE A 118 -7.24 1.72 -28.25
N THR A 119 -8.21 1.54 -27.38
CA THR A 119 -9.12 2.62 -26.94
C THR A 119 -8.92 2.79 -25.45
N PRO A 120 -8.38 3.94 -25.00
CA PRO A 120 -8.21 4.19 -23.58
C PRO A 120 -9.55 4.13 -22.83
N LEU A 121 -9.56 3.49 -21.67
CA LEU A 121 -10.65 3.64 -20.72
C LEU A 121 -10.58 5.07 -20.17
N VAL A 122 -11.67 5.80 -20.28
CA VAL A 122 -11.75 7.16 -19.71
C VAL A 122 -12.00 7.03 -18.22
N GLY A 123 -10.94 7.14 -17.44
CA GLY A 123 -11.02 7.17 -15.98
C GLY A 123 -11.77 8.41 -15.49
N LYS A 124 -12.55 8.27 -14.42
CA LYS A 124 -13.13 9.41 -13.71
C LYS A 124 -12.01 10.18 -13.03
N ASN A 125 -12.09 11.52 -13.02
CA ASN A 125 -11.16 12.34 -12.24
C ASN A 125 -11.40 12.09 -10.74
N LYS A 126 -10.61 11.20 -10.15
CA LYS A 126 -10.70 10.78 -8.75
C LYS A 126 -9.93 11.72 -7.81
N ILE A 127 -9.00 12.54 -8.35
CA ILE A 127 -8.07 13.34 -7.55
C ILE A 127 -8.80 14.43 -6.74
N ASN A 128 -9.75 15.14 -7.34
CA ASN A 128 -10.50 16.17 -6.62
C ASN A 128 -11.33 15.57 -5.47
N SER A 129 -11.95 14.41 -5.70
CA SER A 129 -12.67 13.69 -4.64
C SER A 129 -11.73 13.21 -3.53
N PHE A 130 -10.56 12.71 -3.89
CA PHE A 130 -9.52 12.31 -2.95
C PHE A 130 -9.07 13.47 -2.06
N ASN A 131 -8.71 14.61 -2.66
CA ASN A 131 -8.26 15.79 -1.92
C ASN A 131 -9.31 16.29 -0.93
N ASN A 132 -10.57 16.38 -1.35
CA ASN A 132 -11.66 16.82 -0.46
C ASN A 132 -11.87 15.88 0.73
N LYS A 133 -11.62 14.58 0.55
CA LYS A 133 -11.77 13.60 1.62
C LYS A 133 -10.58 13.58 2.57
N ILE A 134 -9.37 13.82 2.09
CA ILE A 134 -8.16 13.84 2.93
C ILE A 134 -8.30 14.83 4.06
N ASP A 135 -8.65 16.08 3.78
CA ASP A 135 -8.73 17.14 4.80
C ASP A 135 -9.74 16.77 5.91
N ASN A 136 -10.89 16.22 5.52
CA ASN A 136 -11.90 15.75 6.46
C ASN A 136 -11.41 14.57 7.30
N ASN A 137 -10.75 13.61 6.66
CA ASN A 137 -10.23 12.42 7.33
C ASN A 137 -9.10 12.75 8.32
N ILE A 138 -8.17 13.64 7.91
CA ILE A 138 -7.11 14.13 8.81
C ILE A 138 -7.71 14.75 10.06
N LYS A 139 -8.69 15.65 9.88
CA LYS A 139 -9.35 16.31 10.99
C LYS A 139 -10.07 15.30 11.87
N GLN A 140 -10.93 14.45 11.32
CA GLN A 140 -11.75 13.50 12.09
C GLN A 140 -10.89 12.48 12.84
N ILE A 141 -9.91 11.89 12.18
CA ILE A 141 -8.99 10.90 12.79
C ILE A 141 -8.09 11.61 13.81
N GLY A 142 -7.58 12.79 13.47
CA GLY A 142 -6.75 13.58 14.37
C GLY A 142 -7.48 13.99 15.65
N ASP A 143 -8.70 14.52 15.57
CA ASP A 143 -9.53 14.88 16.71
C ASP A 143 -9.77 13.65 17.61
N LYS A 144 -10.03 12.48 17.00
CA LYS A 144 -10.21 11.22 17.74
C LYS A 144 -8.94 10.78 18.46
N ILE A 145 -7.79 10.86 17.79
CA ILE A 145 -6.48 10.53 18.40
C ILE A 145 -6.20 11.46 19.58
N ILE A 146 -6.32 12.77 19.38
CA ILE A 146 -6.08 13.77 20.45
C ILE A 146 -6.99 13.50 21.64
N SER A 147 -8.28 13.28 21.42
CA SER A 147 -9.25 13.04 22.51
C SER A 147 -8.91 11.83 23.38
N LEU A 148 -8.23 10.83 22.82
CA LEU A 148 -7.81 9.63 23.57
C LEU A 148 -6.43 9.78 24.20
N ILE A 149 -5.51 10.49 23.56
CA ILE A 149 -4.16 10.72 24.10
C ILE A 149 -4.20 11.71 25.28
N ASP A 150 -5.08 12.71 25.21
CA ASP A 150 -5.23 13.73 26.23
C ASP A 150 -6.11 13.27 27.44
N ASP A 151 -6.67 12.06 27.39
CA ASP A 151 -7.38 11.42 28.49
C ASP A 151 -6.42 10.53 29.31
N ASP A 152 -6.00 11.00 30.47
CA ASP A 152 -5.05 10.29 31.35
C ASP A 152 -5.53 8.91 31.80
N SER A 153 -6.83 8.62 31.69
CA SER A 153 -7.39 7.29 31.99
C SER A 153 -7.21 6.29 30.84
N LYS A 154 -6.74 6.76 29.68
CA LYS A 154 -6.60 5.98 28.48
C LYS A 154 -5.14 5.66 28.15
N SER A 155 -4.92 4.52 27.53
CA SER A 155 -3.66 4.16 26.90
C SER A 155 -3.89 3.84 25.44
N VAL A 156 -3.21 4.56 24.54
CA VAL A 156 -3.44 4.51 23.11
C VAL A 156 -2.32 3.73 22.41
N GLY A 157 -2.67 2.90 21.45
CA GLY A 157 -1.74 2.20 20.61
C GLY A 157 -2.09 2.28 19.12
N PHE A 158 -1.07 2.16 18.27
CA PHE A 158 -1.23 2.06 16.82
C PHE A 158 -0.60 0.76 16.33
N TYR A 159 -1.39 -0.08 15.70
CA TYR A 159 -0.93 -1.24 14.95
C TYR A 159 -0.71 -0.86 13.48
N VAL A 160 0.38 -1.29 12.84
CA VAL A 160 0.88 -0.81 11.55
C VAL A 160 1.28 0.69 11.62
N PRO A 161 2.30 1.02 12.44
CA PRO A 161 2.61 2.41 12.79
C PRO A 161 3.03 3.28 11.60
N LEU A 162 3.67 2.70 10.57
CA LEU A 162 4.03 3.41 9.35
C LEU A 162 2.82 4.10 8.71
N ARG A 163 1.64 3.48 8.79
CA ARG A 163 0.39 4.03 8.27
C ARG A 163 -0.25 5.06 9.21
N ALA A 164 0.13 5.08 10.49
CA ALA A 164 -0.32 6.08 11.46
C ALA A 164 0.43 7.42 11.33
N LEU A 165 1.69 7.37 10.90
CA LEU A 165 2.58 8.54 10.88
C LEU A 165 2.00 9.78 10.18
N PRO A 166 1.34 9.71 9.01
CA PRO A 166 0.79 10.88 8.37
C PRO A 166 -0.28 11.59 9.23
N TYR A 167 -1.11 10.84 9.95
CA TYR A 167 -2.13 11.40 10.85
C TYR A 167 -1.51 11.99 12.11
N ILE A 168 -0.52 11.31 12.69
CA ILE A 168 0.25 11.78 13.86
C ILE A 168 1.00 13.08 13.52
N ALA A 169 1.63 13.13 12.36
CA ALA A 169 2.31 14.34 11.88
C ALA A 169 1.35 15.50 11.66
N ALA A 170 0.17 15.22 11.08
CA ALA A 170 -0.84 16.25 10.83
C ALA A 170 -1.38 16.91 12.10
N ILE A 171 -1.46 16.17 13.21
CA ILE A 171 -1.88 16.71 14.53
C ILE A 171 -0.71 17.20 15.38
N ASN A 172 0.52 17.05 14.91
CA ASN A 172 1.75 17.45 15.62
C ASN A 172 1.86 16.85 17.05
N LYS A 173 1.44 15.59 17.22
CA LYS A 173 1.55 14.81 18.47
C LYS A 173 2.47 13.63 18.25
N PHE A 174 3.60 13.57 18.99
CA PHE A 174 4.65 12.56 18.77
C PHE A 174 4.91 11.67 20.00
N ASN A 175 4.08 11.76 21.01
CA ASN A 175 4.15 10.98 22.24
C ASN A 175 2.77 10.66 22.81
N GLY A 176 2.70 9.94 23.93
CA GLY A 176 1.45 9.58 24.60
C GLY A 176 0.78 8.33 24.01
N PHE A 177 1.51 7.56 23.19
CA PHE A 177 1.00 6.34 22.56
C PHE A 177 2.10 5.28 22.40
N ARG A 178 1.71 4.07 21.99
CA ARG A 178 2.61 2.95 21.72
C ARG A 178 2.44 2.47 20.28
N PHE A 179 3.51 1.96 19.68
CA PHE A 179 3.51 1.38 18.33
C PHE A 179 3.64 -0.13 18.37
N PHE A 180 2.89 -0.84 17.53
CA PHE A 180 2.92 -2.29 17.39
C PHE A 180 2.99 -2.71 15.92
N ASP A 181 3.83 -3.71 15.63
CA ASP A 181 3.92 -4.30 14.30
C ASP A 181 4.27 -5.80 14.40
N ASP A 182 3.91 -6.59 13.39
CA ASP A 182 4.32 -8.00 13.28
C ASP A 182 5.67 -8.17 12.55
N THR A 183 6.13 -7.12 11.89
CA THR A 183 7.34 -7.14 11.09
C THR A 183 8.57 -7.05 11.99
N HIS A 184 9.28 -8.16 12.14
CA HIS A 184 10.46 -8.27 13.04
C HIS A 184 11.53 -7.19 12.78
N HIS A 185 11.64 -6.72 11.54
CA HIS A 185 12.58 -5.66 11.16
C HIS A 185 12.35 -4.34 11.90
N TRP A 186 11.11 -4.04 12.30
CA TRP A 186 10.77 -2.79 12.99
C TRP A 186 10.99 -2.84 14.52
N TYR A 187 11.14 -4.01 15.12
CA TYR A 187 11.23 -4.13 16.58
C TYR A 187 12.38 -3.34 17.16
N ASN A 188 12.09 -2.61 18.25
CA ASN A 188 13.02 -1.71 18.95
C ASN A 188 13.60 -0.61 18.04
N ARG A 189 12.93 -0.25 16.96
CA ARG A 189 13.25 0.91 16.13
C ARG A 189 12.21 1.98 16.32
N ALA A 190 12.62 3.23 16.22
CA ALA A 190 11.74 4.39 16.15
C ALA A 190 11.76 4.98 14.73
N PHE A 191 10.70 5.67 14.38
CA PHE A 191 10.69 6.47 13.15
C PHE A 191 11.38 7.80 13.42
N ASP A 192 12.05 8.34 12.41
CA ASP A 192 12.76 9.61 12.51
C ASP A 192 11.79 10.74 12.95
N GLY A 193 12.21 11.50 13.97
CA GLY A 193 11.37 12.53 14.58
C GLY A 193 10.26 12.04 15.51
N VAL A 194 10.14 10.72 15.75
CA VAL A 194 9.16 10.13 16.68
C VAL A 194 9.87 9.21 17.64
N GLU A 195 10.03 9.63 18.90
CA GLU A 195 10.78 8.88 19.94
C GLU A 195 9.96 7.72 20.56
N VAL A 196 9.14 7.05 19.74
CA VAL A 196 8.33 5.89 20.14
C VAL A 196 8.83 4.65 19.44
N TYR A 197 9.31 3.69 20.22
CA TYR A 197 9.84 2.43 19.67
C TYR A 197 8.71 1.47 19.29
N VAL A 198 8.91 0.76 18.18
CA VAL A 198 7.95 -0.25 17.74
C VAL A 198 8.11 -1.51 18.57
N GLU A 199 7.01 -1.92 19.18
CA GLU A 199 6.87 -3.11 20.00
C GLU A 199 6.29 -4.27 19.17
N ASN A 200 6.49 -5.50 19.65
CA ASN A 200 5.92 -6.67 18.98
C ASN A 200 4.54 -7.05 19.57
N PHE A 201 3.90 -8.02 18.96
CA PHE A 201 2.58 -8.50 19.38
C PHE A 201 2.56 -9.05 20.83
N ASN A 202 3.62 -9.67 21.29
CA ASN A 202 3.68 -10.19 22.66
C ASN A 202 3.74 -9.05 23.69
N ASP A 203 4.35 -7.93 23.34
CA ASP A 203 4.37 -6.76 24.22
C ASP A 203 2.96 -6.17 24.37
N LEU A 204 2.17 -6.12 23.28
CA LEU A 204 0.74 -5.77 23.35
C LEU A 204 -0.04 -6.76 24.23
N LYS A 205 0.24 -8.05 24.11
CA LYS A 205 -0.41 -9.10 24.91
C LYS A 205 -0.08 -8.99 26.39
N ASN A 206 1.19 -8.72 26.73
CA ASN A 206 1.65 -8.62 28.10
C ASN A 206 1.19 -7.33 28.80
N LYS A 207 1.12 -6.24 28.04
CA LYS A 207 0.65 -4.94 28.51
C LYS A 207 -0.30 -4.34 27.47
N PRO A 208 -1.59 -4.69 27.50
CA PRO A 208 -2.58 -4.16 26.56
C PRO A 208 -2.71 -2.64 26.69
N VAL A 209 -3.22 -2.03 25.61
CA VAL A 209 -3.69 -0.65 25.62
C VAL A 209 -5.21 -0.65 25.73
N SER A 210 -5.82 0.44 26.24
CA SER A 210 -7.27 0.58 26.26
C SER A 210 -7.83 0.77 24.85
N ASP A 211 -7.20 1.62 24.05
CA ASP A 211 -7.65 1.97 22.70
C ASP A 211 -6.57 1.67 21.66
N LEU A 212 -6.89 0.81 20.71
CA LEU A 212 -5.96 0.38 19.66
C LEU A 212 -6.47 0.76 18.29
N PHE A 213 -5.75 1.64 17.61
CA PHE A 213 -5.95 1.96 16.21
C PHE A 213 -5.25 0.92 15.33
N ILE A 214 -5.97 0.25 14.44
CA ILE A 214 -5.39 -0.64 13.43
C ILE A 214 -5.35 0.11 12.10
N MET A 215 -4.18 0.61 11.74
CA MET A 215 -3.95 1.52 10.61
C MET A 215 -3.71 0.76 9.30
N SER A 216 -4.63 -0.13 8.94
CA SER A 216 -4.56 -0.89 7.70
C SER A 216 -5.95 -1.10 7.11
N LEU A 217 -6.16 -0.66 5.86
CA LEU A 217 -7.38 -0.97 5.12
C LEU A 217 -7.44 -2.46 4.78
N THR A 218 -6.36 -3.01 4.26
CA THR A 218 -6.30 -4.39 3.74
C THR A 218 -6.33 -5.45 4.84
N PHE A 219 -5.56 -5.26 5.92
CA PHE A 219 -5.37 -6.29 6.94
C PHE A 219 -6.05 -5.95 8.28
N GLY A 220 -6.80 -4.84 8.36
CA GLY A 220 -7.42 -4.40 9.61
C GLY A 220 -8.26 -5.48 10.27
N ASP A 221 -9.16 -6.13 9.53
CA ASP A 221 -10.02 -7.21 10.06
C ASP A 221 -9.24 -8.47 10.44
N VAL A 222 -8.14 -8.76 9.74
CA VAL A 222 -7.29 -9.92 10.05
C VAL A 222 -6.56 -9.69 11.37
N ILE A 223 -6.00 -8.50 11.55
CA ILE A 223 -5.32 -8.10 12.79
C ILE A 223 -6.31 -8.07 13.96
N LYS A 224 -7.50 -7.47 13.77
CA LYS A 224 -8.56 -7.45 14.79
C LYS A 224 -8.91 -8.86 15.25
N ARG A 225 -9.20 -9.77 14.32
CA ARG A 225 -9.52 -11.18 14.65
C ARG A 225 -8.37 -11.88 15.38
N LYS A 226 -7.11 -11.58 15.04
CA LYS A 226 -5.94 -12.13 15.73
C LYS A 226 -5.92 -11.69 17.20
N ILE A 227 -6.17 -10.40 17.49
CA ILE A 227 -6.22 -9.84 18.84
C ILE A 227 -7.36 -10.45 19.65
N GLU A 228 -8.57 -10.48 19.09
CA GLU A 228 -9.76 -11.04 19.72
C GLU A 228 -9.61 -12.55 20.02
N SER A 229 -9.07 -13.33 19.08
CA SER A 229 -8.88 -14.78 19.24
C SER A 229 -7.91 -15.13 20.38
N GLN A 230 -6.96 -14.25 20.66
CA GLN A 230 -6.02 -14.42 21.77
C GLN A 230 -6.48 -13.77 23.07
N LYS A 231 -7.69 -13.22 23.10
CA LYS A 231 -8.30 -12.57 24.29
C LYS A 231 -7.40 -11.52 24.92
N ILE A 232 -6.74 -10.70 24.10
CA ILE A 232 -5.92 -9.60 24.58
C ILE A 232 -6.85 -8.51 25.12
N GLY A 233 -6.54 -7.98 26.28
CA GLY A 233 -7.39 -7.05 27.05
C GLY A 233 -7.41 -5.62 26.47
N VAL A 234 -7.53 -5.46 25.15
CA VAL A 234 -7.81 -4.19 24.48
C VAL A 234 -9.30 -3.90 24.63
N GLU A 235 -9.63 -2.73 25.18
CA GLU A 235 -11.04 -2.35 25.41
C GLU A 235 -11.74 -1.95 24.09
N ASN A 236 -11.06 -1.11 23.30
CA ASN A 236 -11.59 -0.59 22.04
C ASN A 236 -10.61 -0.85 20.89
N ILE A 237 -11.09 -1.44 19.81
CA ILE A 237 -10.35 -1.62 18.57
C ILE A 237 -10.98 -0.73 17.49
N LEU A 238 -10.21 0.25 17.01
CA LEU A 238 -10.59 1.22 16.00
C LEU A 238 -9.93 0.87 14.66
N LEU A 239 -10.71 0.48 13.68
CA LEU A 239 -10.20 0.16 12.34
C LEU A 239 -10.12 1.41 11.47
N LEU A 240 -9.03 1.58 10.74
CA LEU A 240 -8.88 2.70 9.79
C LEU A 240 -10.05 2.81 8.83
N LYS A 241 -10.56 1.68 8.31
CA LYS A 241 -11.69 1.67 7.37
C LYS A 241 -12.97 2.28 7.95
N ASP A 242 -13.19 2.16 9.28
CA ASP A 242 -14.38 2.66 9.97
C ASP A 242 -14.20 4.14 10.35
N LEU A 243 -12.96 4.63 10.37
CA LEU A 243 -12.62 6.03 10.65
C LEU A 243 -12.62 6.91 9.40
N LEU A 244 -12.46 6.31 8.23
CA LEU A 244 -12.50 7.03 6.95
C LEU A 244 -13.96 7.24 6.53
N THR A 245 -14.34 8.48 6.28
CA THR A 245 -15.72 8.84 5.92
C THR A 245 -16.13 8.33 4.55
N GLU A 246 -17.32 7.73 4.46
CA GLU A 246 -17.96 7.33 3.18
C GLU A 246 -18.76 8.46 2.50
N LYS A 247 -18.57 9.72 2.90
CA LYS A 247 -19.39 10.82 2.37
C LYS A 247 -18.79 11.48 1.15
#